data_1a909147400ffd97ce91a140e1e59579
#
_entry.id   1a909147400ffd97ce91a140e1e59579
#
_cell.length_a   1.000
_cell.length_b   1.000
_cell.length_c   1.000
_cell.angle_alpha   90.00
_cell.angle_beta   90.00
_cell.angle_gamma   90.00
#
_symmetry.space_group_name_H-M   'P 1'
#
loop_
_entity.id
_entity.type
_entity.pdbx_description
1 polymer ?
#
loop_
_entity_poly.entity_id
_entity_poly.type
_entity_poly.pdbx_seq_one_letter_code
_entity_poly.pdbx_strand_id
1 'polypeptide(L)'
;MDPLKLSADASRTVPEAEQESRGGGISSDNLGIHLRYGLEVGEQHGAALGNPLFELLGAVTDSGSITHAAQALGCSYRYVWGTIRKWEKTLGEPLINWSQGQKARPTEFALKLVWAERRARIRMQPHIEALRADLGHVISDARDPRNQLLTVRASHDLALPVLQQHAARAVNLHLNLSFQGSVDSLRALNDRQCLVAGFHVPSLRGAAPVFAKALKPWLKPRVHRLIACSRRTQGVMVRKEHAALIRTLPDVVLHRLRFVNRQPGSGTRLLVDHLMSEHAISPAQLSGYTEHVEHTHVAVALCVASGVADAGIGVEAAALQFGLHFVPLVEESYFLACLAQSTGHPAIERLRQVLAADRWREILTGLPGYRPASRPGGLLAVQDTLPWWRAGRRR
;
A
#
# COMPACT_ATOMS: atom_id res chain seq x y z
N MET A 1 5.53 -7.37 11.58
CA MET A 1 5.42 -5.90 11.79
C MET A 1 4.16 -5.46 11.11
N ASP A 2 3.19 -5.06 11.88
CA ASP A 2 1.87 -4.62 11.40
C ASP A 2 2.00 -3.20 10.84
N PRO A 3 1.86 -2.97 9.53
CA PRO A 3 1.92 -1.62 8.96
C PRO A 3 0.73 -0.75 9.37
N LEU A 4 -0.27 -1.30 10.05
CA LEU A 4 -1.37 -0.54 10.69
C LEU A 4 -1.09 -0.22 12.15
N LYS A 5 -0.05 -0.80 12.77
CA LYS A 5 0.50 -0.31 14.04
C LYS A 5 1.41 0.90 13.78
N LEU A 6 0.91 1.90 13.09
CA LEU A 6 1.46 3.23 13.16
C LEU A 6 1.03 3.81 14.51
N SER A 7 1.91 3.59 15.48
CA SER A 7 2.01 4.23 16.78
C SER A 7 0.68 4.45 17.52
N ALA A 8 0.33 3.50 18.37
CA ALA A 8 -0.45 3.75 19.58
C ALA A 8 0.28 4.67 20.59
N ASP A 9 1.23 5.48 20.14
CA ASP A 9 2.05 6.34 20.98
C ASP A 9 1.74 7.83 20.76
N ALA A 10 0.45 8.16 20.70
CA ALA A 10 0.00 9.54 20.61
C ALA A 10 -1.25 9.84 21.46
N SER A 11 -1.36 9.23 22.63
CA SER A 11 -2.30 9.67 23.68
C SER A 11 -1.54 10.19 24.89
N ARG A 12 -0.82 11.30 24.72
CA ARG A 12 -0.52 12.18 25.84
C ARG A 12 -1.33 13.45 25.69
N THR A 13 -2.34 13.54 26.53
CA THR A 13 -3.07 14.70 27.00
C THR A 13 -2.26 15.98 26.91
N VAL A 14 -2.89 17.01 26.33
CA VAL A 14 -2.48 18.41 26.52
C VAL A 14 -2.88 18.80 27.94
N PRO A 15 -1.97 19.20 28.81
CA PRO A 15 -2.27 20.08 29.93
C PRO A 15 -1.97 21.50 29.46
N GLU A 16 -2.97 22.38 29.58
CA GLU A 16 -2.69 23.81 29.75
C GLU A 16 -1.86 23.99 31.01
N ALA A 17 -0.68 24.53 30.87
CA ALA A 17 -0.06 25.42 31.86
C ALA A 17 1.29 25.89 31.33
N GLU A 18 1.41 27.18 31.27
CA GLU A 18 2.66 27.93 31.15
C GLU A 18 3.71 27.41 32.13
N GLN A 19 4.89 27.13 31.64
CA GLN A 19 6.13 27.41 32.36
C GLN A 19 7.33 27.43 31.38
N GLU A 20 7.93 28.61 31.29
CA GLU A 20 9.27 28.82 30.73
C GLU A 20 10.28 27.88 31.43
N SER A 21 11.02 27.13 30.67
CA SER A 21 12.33 26.69 31.07
C SER A 21 13.22 26.30 29.87
N ARG A 22 14.20 27.15 29.65
CA ARG A 22 15.62 26.87 29.27
C ARG A 22 15.88 25.72 28.29
N GLY A 23 16.41 26.12 27.12
CA GLY A 23 17.34 25.47 26.23
C GLY A 23 17.74 24.01 26.48
N GLY A 24 16.91 23.09 26.00
CA GLY A 24 17.31 21.72 25.71
C GLY A 24 17.15 21.50 24.23
N GLY A 25 18.25 21.43 23.47
CA GLY A 25 18.22 21.10 22.05
C GLY A 25 17.50 19.78 21.86
N ILE A 26 16.47 19.77 21.00
CA ILE A 26 15.80 18.56 20.55
C ILE A 26 16.87 17.70 19.88
N SER A 27 17.16 16.52 20.43
CA SER A 27 18.08 15.55 19.86
C SER A 27 17.68 15.28 18.40
N SER A 28 18.67 15.35 17.50
CA SER A 28 18.49 15.30 16.05
C SER A 28 17.88 14.00 15.52
N ASP A 29 17.80 12.94 16.34
CA ASP A 29 17.51 11.61 15.87
C ASP A 29 16.02 11.23 15.84
N ASN A 30 15.11 12.13 16.29
CA ASN A 30 13.71 11.78 16.49
C ASN A 30 12.70 12.81 15.96
N LEU A 31 13.01 13.52 14.87
CA LEU A 31 12.02 14.41 14.25
C LEU A 31 11.08 13.60 13.35
N GLY A 32 9.92 13.20 13.87
CA GLY A 32 8.87 12.52 13.11
C GLY A 32 7.85 13.51 12.56
N ILE A 33 7.53 13.43 11.25
CA ILE A 33 6.40 14.17 10.66
C ILE A 33 5.16 13.33 10.76
N HIS A 34 4.13 13.82 11.48
CA HIS A 34 2.83 13.19 11.62
C HIS A 34 1.77 14.03 10.92
N LEU A 35 1.10 13.46 9.92
CA LEU A 35 -0.06 14.08 9.28
C LEU A 35 -1.32 13.44 9.82
N ARG A 36 -2.28 14.27 10.23
CA ARG A 36 -3.61 13.86 10.69
C ARG A 36 -4.65 14.39 9.74
N TYR A 37 -5.70 13.63 9.50
CA TYR A 37 -6.91 14.10 8.86
C TYR A 37 -8.11 13.86 9.78
N GLY A 38 -9.14 14.69 9.66
CA GLY A 38 -10.40 14.54 10.37
C GLY A 38 -11.56 14.47 9.38
N LEU A 39 -12.65 13.84 9.79
CA LEU A 39 -13.93 13.91 9.09
C LEU A 39 -14.85 14.83 9.92
N GLU A 40 -15.51 15.76 9.25
CA GLU A 40 -16.46 16.66 9.89
C GLU A 40 -17.88 16.27 9.46
N VAL A 41 -18.80 16.23 10.42
CA VAL A 41 -20.21 15.93 10.21
C VAL A 41 -21.03 17.09 10.71
N GLY A 42 -21.79 17.75 9.84
CA GLY A 42 -22.72 18.83 10.20
C GLY A 42 -22.70 20.01 9.22
N GLU A 43 -23.69 20.88 9.34
CA GLU A 43 -23.78 22.15 8.62
C GLU A 43 -22.72 23.12 9.17
N GLN A 44 -21.87 23.64 8.33
CA GLN A 44 -20.80 24.64 8.44
C GLN A 44 -20.00 24.82 9.76
N HIS A 45 -20.36 24.21 10.90
CA HIS A 45 -19.61 24.20 12.16
C HIS A 45 -19.87 22.92 12.96
N GLY A 46 -20.06 21.80 12.28
CA GLY A 46 -20.42 20.52 12.87
C GLY A 46 -19.32 19.91 13.76
N ALA A 47 -19.72 18.95 14.58
CA ALA A 47 -18.80 18.19 15.39
C ALA A 47 -17.83 17.38 14.48
N ALA A 48 -16.53 17.59 14.61
CA ALA A 48 -15.55 16.79 13.91
C ALA A 48 -15.60 15.34 14.38
N LEU A 49 -15.87 14.41 13.46
CA LEU A 49 -15.67 12.99 13.67
C LEU A 49 -14.16 12.75 13.72
N GLY A 50 -13.59 12.90 14.90
CA GLY A 50 -12.16 12.69 15.09
C GLY A 50 -11.79 11.22 14.96
N ASN A 51 -10.57 10.96 14.51
CA ASN A 51 -9.97 9.63 14.48
C ASN A 51 -10.12 8.84 15.79
N PRO A 52 -10.13 9.45 16.98
CA PRO A 52 -10.37 8.72 18.23
C PRO A 52 -11.64 7.86 18.25
N LEU A 53 -12.76 8.30 17.65
CA LEU A 53 -13.95 7.46 17.59
C LEU A 53 -13.71 6.17 16.81
N PHE A 54 -13.05 6.26 15.66
CA PHE A 54 -12.79 5.10 14.81
C PHE A 54 -11.77 4.15 15.44
N GLU A 55 -10.78 4.69 16.15
CA GLU A 55 -9.82 3.90 16.92
C GLU A 55 -10.53 3.15 18.06
N LEU A 56 -11.43 3.82 18.78
CA LEU A 56 -12.23 3.22 19.84
C LEU A 56 -13.15 2.12 19.30
N LEU A 57 -13.89 2.40 18.23
CA LEU A 57 -14.77 1.41 17.60
C LEU A 57 -13.99 0.23 17.01
N GLY A 58 -12.83 0.49 16.40
CA GLY A 58 -11.91 -0.54 15.89
C GLY A 58 -11.44 -1.45 17.03
N ALA A 59 -10.94 -0.88 18.11
CA ALA A 59 -10.47 -1.63 19.28
C ALA A 59 -11.61 -2.45 19.95
N VAL A 60 -12.83 -1.91 20.01
CA VAL A 60 -14.00 -2.67 20.50
C VAL A 60 -14.37 -3.80 19.54
N THR A 61 -14.27 -3.59 18.24
CA THR A 61 -14.52 -4.62 17.21
C THR A 61 -13.54 -5.78 17.36
N ASP A 62 -12.25 -5.47 17.54
CA ASP A 62 -11.19 -6.47 17.58
C ASP A 62 -11.17 -7.23 18.92
N SER A 63 -11.48 -6.56 20.04
CA SER A 63 -11.45 -7.16 21.38
C SER A 63 -12.80 -7.72 21.86
N GLY A 64 -13.90 -7.27 21.29
CA GLY A 64 -15.25 -7.58 21.76
C GLY A 64 -15.59 -7.03 23.17
N SER A 65 -14.82 -6.05 23.67
CA SER A 65 -14.94 -5.53 25.02
C SER A 65 -14.46 -4.07 25.11
N ILE A 66 -15.29 -3.22 25.70
CA ILE A 66 -14.91 -1.82 25.96
C ILE A 66 -13.73 -1.74 26.95
N THR A 67 -13.71 -2.62 27.94
CA THR A 67 -12.61 -2.66 28.94
C THR A 67 -11.29 -2.98 28.28
N HIS A 68 -11.24 -4.02 27.43
CA HIS A 68 -10.02 -4.39 26.69
C HIS A 68 -9.64 -3.31 25.66
N ALA A 69 -10.61 -2.70 24.96
CA ALA A 69 -10.36 -1.59 24.07
C ALA A 69 -9.74 -0.39 24.81
N ALA A 70 -10.26 -0.04 25.99
CA ALA A 70 -9.70 1.00 26.83
C ALA A 70 -8.26 0.73 27.25
N GLN A 71 -7.97 -0.51 27.68
CA GLN A 71 -6.61 -0.95 28.03
C GLN A 71 -5.66 -0.87 26.83
N ALA A 72 -6.08 -1.37 25.66
CA ALA A 72 -5.27 -1.36 24.46
C ALA A 72 -4.93 0.06 23.97
N LEU A 73 -5.82 1.02 24.22
CA LEU A 73 -5.64 2.42 23.82
C LEU A 73 -5.08 3.32 24.94
N GLY A 74 -4.75 2.76 26.12
CA GLY A 74 -4.21 3.52 27.24
C GLY A 74 -5.18 4.56 27.82
N CYS A 75 -6.49 4.35 27.70
CA CYS A 75 -7.51 5.27 28.16
C CYS A 75 -8.45 4.60 29.20
N SER A 76 -9.30 5.41 29.87
CA SER A 76 -10.22 4.86 30.86
C SER A 76 -11.49 4.29 30.20
N TYR A 77 -12.10 3.27 30.82
CA TYR A 77 -13.41 2.77 30.41
C TYR A 77 -14.45 3.88 30.29
N ARG A 78 -14.45 4.82 31.26
CA ARG A 78 -15.38 5.95 31.28
C ARG A 78 -15.21 6.88 30.09
N TYR A 79 -13.98 7.08 29.62
CA TYR A 79 -13.67 7.86 28.44
C TYR A 79 -14.21 7.18 27.17
N VAL A 80 -13.92 5.89 26.97
CA VAL A 80 -14.40 5.12 25.82
C VAL A 80 -15.94 5.13 25.78
N TRP A 81 -16.57 4.78 26.91
CA TRP A 81 -18.02 4.75 27.03
C TRP A 81 -18.65 6.12 26.76
N GLY A 82 -18.16 7.18 27.40
CA GLY A 82 -18.65 8.55 27.23
C GLY A 82 -18.49 9.07 25.79
N THR A 83 -17.36 8.76 25.15
CA THR A 83 -17.11 9.13 23.75
C THR A 83 -18.09 8.44 22.81
N ILE A 84 -18.29 7.13 22.96
CA ILE A 84 -19.24 6.37 22.15
C ILE A 84 -20.66 6.93 22.33
N ARG A 85 -21.12 7.14 23.58
CA ARG A 85 -22.45 7.70 23.87
C ARG A 85 -22.66 9.10 23.30
N LYS A 86 -21.64 9.97 23.37
CA LYS A 86 -21.68 11.28 22.74
C LYS A 86 -21.92 11.17 21.24
N TRP A 87 -21.23 10.26 20.57
CA TRP A 87 -21.37 10.07 19.14
C TRP A 87 -22.69 9.39 18.74
N GLU A 88 -23.18 8.42 19.52
CA GLU A 88 -24.52 7.86 19.35
C GLU A 88 -25.57 8.96 19.34
N LYS A 89 -25.48 9.91 20.29
CA LYS A 89 -26.37 11.07 20.35
C LYS A 89 -26.23 12.01 19.15
N THR A 90 -25.01 12.24 18.69
CA THR A 90 -24.71 13.11 17.52
C THR A 90 -25.19 12.50 16.20
N LEU A 91 -24.99 11.21 16.02
CA LEU A 91 -25.35 10.49 14.79
C LEU A 91 -26.82 10.04 14.77
N GLY A 92 -27.51 10.07 15.92
CA GLY A 92 -28.90 9.60 16.06
C GLY A 92 -29.04 8.07 15.98
N GLU A 93 -27.94 7.32 15.98
CA GLU A 93 -27.91 5.88 15.78
C GLU A 93 -27.01 5.18 16.83
N PRO A 94 -27.39 3.98 17.32
CA PRO A 94 -26.57 3.23 18.26
C PRO A 94 -25.30 2.72 17.56
N LEU A 95 -24.16 2.82 18.25
CA LEU A 95 -22.86 2.31 17.76
C LEU A 95 -22.50 0.99 18.42
N ILE A 96 -23.00 0.72 19.62
CA ILE A 96 -22.74 -0.53 20.37
C ILE A 96 -24.08 -1.17 20.80
N ASN A 97 -24.18 -2.47 20.60
CA ASN A 97 -25.25 -3.27 21.17
C ASN A 97 -24.98 -3.53 22.67
N TRP A 98 -25.80 -2.94 23.52
CA TRP A 98 -25.71 -3.05 24.96
C TRP A 98 -26.66 -4.14 25.47
N SER A 99 -26.17 -5.36 25.61
CA SER A 99 -26.94 -6.45 26.20
C SER A 99 -26.34 -6.81 27.56
N GLN A 100 -27.17 -6.87 28.58
CA GLN A 100 -26.76 -7.17 29.94
C GLN A 100 -26.14 -8.59 29.99
N GLY A 101 -24.92 -8.71 30.51
CA GLY A 101 -24.18 -9.99 30.58
C GLY A 101 -23.54 -10.47 29.27
N GLN A 102 -23.66 -9.73 28.18
CA GLN A 102 -22.99 -10.06 26.91
C GLN A 102 -21.82 -9.13 26.61
N LYS A 103 -20.91 -9.61 25.76
CA LYS A 103 -19.79 -8.80 25.26
C LYS A 103 -20.33 -7.63 24.43
N ALA A 104 -19.78 -6.44 24.64
CA ALA A 104 -20.09 -5.27 23.82
C ALA A 104 -19.76 -5.57 22.34
N ARG A 105 -20.75 -5.47 21.47
CA ARG A 105 -20.57 -5.68 20.03
C ARG A 105 -20.94 -4.42 19.26
N PRO A 106 -20.12 -3.98 18.32
CA PRO A 106 -20.48 -2.90 17.41
C PRO A 106 -21.76 -3.25 16.64
N THR A 107 -22.61 -2.24 16.41
CA THR A 107 -23.76 -2.38 15.52
C THR A 107 -23.31 -2.53 14.06
N GLU A 108 -24.22 -2.97 13.18
CA GLU A 108 -23.94 -3.00 11.74
C GLU A 108 -23.57 -1.60 11.20
N PHE A 109 -24.24 -0.58 11.70
CA PHE A 109 -23.94 0.83 11.38
C PHE A 109 -22.52 1.21 11.81
N ALA A 110 -22.12 0.90 13.04
CA ALA A 110 -20.77 1.17 13.53
C ALA A 110 -19.70 0.43 12.71
N LEU A 111 -19.94 -0.84 12.34
CA LEU A 111 -19.04 -1.59 11.46
C LEU A 111 -18.93 -0.93 10.09
N LYS A 112 -20.02 -0.50 9.47
CA LYS A 112 -20.01 0.23 8.20
C LYS A 112 -19.20 1.52 8.29
N LEU A 113 -19.32 2.28 9.39
CA LEU A 113 -18.52 3.48 9.64
C LEU A 113 -17.03 3.17 9.75
N VAL A 114 -16.65 2.20 10.56
CA VAL A 114 -15.25 1.78 10.73
C VAL A 114 -14.64 1.34 9.39
N TRP A 115 -15.38 0.56 8.59
CA TRP A 115 -14.90 0.14 7.27
C TRP A 115 -14.80 1.29 6.28
N ALA A 116 -15.73 2.24 6.32
CA ALA A 116 -15.69 3.42 5.46
C ALA A 116 -14.47 4.31 5.78
N GLU A 117 -14.20 4.54 7.06
CA GLU A 117 -13.01 5.28 7.53
C GLU A 117 -11.72 4.57 7.15
N ARG A 118 -11.60 3.27 7.43
CA ARG A 118 -10.41 2.47 7.05
C ARG A 118 -10.15 2.56 5.55
N ARG A 119 -11.20 2.53 4.73
CA ARG A 119 -11.08 2.66 3.27
C ARG A 119 -10.61 4.06 2.86
N ALA A 120 -11.18 5.11 3.44
CA ALA A 120 -10.75 6.49 3.19
C ALA A 120 -9.27 6.67 3.56
N ARG A 121 -8.86 6.21 4.72
CA ARG A 121 -7.47 6.27 5.20
C ARG A 121 -6.50 5.54 4.26
N ILE A 122 -6.83 4.31 3.85
CA ILE A 122 -5.99 3.53 2.94
C ILE A 122 -5.87 4.20 1.56
N ARG A 123 -6.96 4.81 1.07
CA ARG A 123 -6.92 5.57 -0.20
C ARG A 123 -6.06 6.83 -0.09
N MET A 124 -6.07 7.49 1.06
CA MET A 124 -5.25 8.70 1.31
C MET A 124 -3.79 8.38 1.65
N GLN A 125 -3.49 7.19 2.15
CA GLN A 125 -2.17 6.79 2.62
C GLN A 125 -1.03 7.09 1.63
N PRO A 126 -1.12 6.77 0.32
CA PRO A 126 -0.05 7.09 -0.62
C PRO A 126 0.21 8.59 -0.78
N HIS A 127 -0.83 9.42 -0.66
CA HIS A 127 -0.71 10.88 -0.73
C HIS A 127 -0.07 11.45 0.54
N ILE A 128 -0.47 10.94 1.69
CA ILE A 128 0.13 11.30 2.98
C ILE A 128 1.61 10.93 3.02
N GLU A 129 1.97 9.75 2.53
CA GLU A 129 3.36 9.30 2.45
C GLU A 129 4.19 10.18 1.51
N ALA A 130 3.64 10.60 0.36
CA ALA A 130 4.30 11.51 -0.54
C ALA A 130 4.57 12.88 0.12
N LEU A 131 3.56 13.46 0.77
CA LEU A 131 3.70 14.74 1.50
C LEU A 131 4.72 14.63 2.65
N ARG A 132 4.72 13.52 3.39
CA ARG A 132 5.72 13.27 4.45
C ARG A 132 7.13 13.20 3.88
N ALA A 133 7.29 12.56 2.72
CA ALA A 133 8.59 12.47 2.05
C ALA A 133 9.08 13.86 1.59
N ASP A 134 8.19 14.68 1.01
CA ASP A 134 8.53 16.03 0.56
C ASP A 134 8.94 16.93 1.74
N LEU A 135 8.16 16.94 2.82
CA LEU A 135 8.48 17.71 4.03
C LEU A 135 9.75 17.18 4.72
N GLY A 136 9.88 15.86 4.80
CA GLY A 136 11.06 15.20 5.35
C GLY A 136 12.33 15.57 4.59
N HIS A 137 12.23 15.66 3.27
CA HIS A 137 13.34 16.10 2.42
C HIS A 137 13.75 17.55 2.74
N VAL A 138 12.81 18.50 2.78
CA VAL A 138 13.10 19.92 3.08
C VAL A 138 13.82 20.05 4.42
N ILE A 139 13.36 19.33 5.45
CA ILE A 139 13.98 19.35 6.77
C ILE A 139 15.37 18.71 6.75
N SER A 140 15.52 17.60 6.03
CA SER A 140 16.76 16.84 5.94
C SER A 140 17.84 17.59 5.15
N ASP A 141 17.46 18.23 4.05
CA ASP A 141 18.35 19.04 3.21
C ASP A 141 18.92 20.24 3.97
N ALA A 142 18.09 20.89 4.79
CA ALA A 142 18.51 21.97 5.66
C ALA A 142 19.51 21.55 6.76
N ARG A 143 19.57 20.25 7.10
CA ARG A 143 20.40 19.72 8.19
C ARG A 143 21.71 19.09 7.73
N ASP A 144 21.71 18.40 6.60
CA ASP A 144 22.89 17.70 6.08
C ASP A 144 22.97 17.83 4.55
N PRO A 145 23.89 18.65 4.04
CA PRO A 145 24.11 18.80 2.59
C PRO A 145 24.55 17.52 1.88
N ARG A 146 24.95 16.47 2.63
CA ARG A 146 25.31 15.16 2.04
C ARG A 146 24.10 14.29 1.70
N ASN A 147 22.90 14.70 2.10
CA ASN A 147 21.68 14.01 1.76
C ASN A 147 21.44 14.03 0.25
N GLN A 148 21.05 12.89 -0.28
CA GLN A 148 20.75 12.80 -1.71
C GLN A 148 19.27 12.51 -1.90
N LEU A 149 18.64 13.29 -2.77
CA LEU A 149 17.27 13.07 -3.19
C LEU A 149 17.22 12.25 -4.48
N LEU A 150 16.36 11.25 -4.49
CA LEU A 150 16.04 10.46 -5.68
C LEU A 150 14.54 10.49 -5.94
N THR A 151 14.14 11.18 -7.01
CA THR A 151 12.73 11.18 -7.41
C THR A 151 12.36 9.88 -8.08
N VAL A 152 11.37 9.19 -7.51
CA VAL A 152 10.88 7.88 -7.95
C VAL A 152 9.39 7.97 -8.25
N ARG A 153 8.99 7.61 -9.47
CA ARG A 153 7.60 7.36 -9.84
C ARG A 153 7.40 5.85 -9.97
N ALA A 154 6.45 5.27 -9.28
CA ALA A 154 6.40 3.82 -9.17
C ALA A 154 4.98 3.27 -9.13
N SER A 155 4.78 2.08 -9.71
CA SER A 155 3.58 1.31 -9.42
C SER A 155 3.59 0.88 -7.95
N HIS A 156 2.41 0.90 -7.33
CA HIS A 156 2.28 0.62 -5.90
C HIS A 156 2.84 -0.76 -5.54
N ASP A 157 3.78 -0.75 -4.59
CA ASP A 157 4.42 -1.94 -4.04
C ASP A 157 4.65 -1.76 -2.53
N LEU A 158 4.35 -2.79 -1.72
CA LEU A 158 4.46 -2.70 -0.26
C LEU A 158 5.91 -2.66 0.23
N ALA A 159 6.87 -3.10 -0.58
CA ALA A 159 8.29 -3.03 -0.23
C ALA A 159 8.88 -1.62 -0.40
N LEU A 160 8.30 -0.76 -1.26
CA LEU A 160 8.87 0.56 -1.54
C LEU A 160 8.85 1.54 -0.36
N PRO A 161 7.78 1.65 0.46
CA PRO A 161 7.82 2.47 1.68
C PRO A 161 8.87 1.97 2.67
N VAL A 162 9.08 0.66 2.75
CA VAL A 162 10.11 0.06 3.59
C VAL A 162 11.51 0.37 3.05
N LEU A 163 11.69 0.28 1.71
CA LEU A 163 12.93 0.69 1.04
C LEU A 163 13.26 2.17 1.29
N GLN A 164 12.26 3.04 1.21
CA GLN A 164 12.41 4.48 1.47
C GLN A 164 12.97 4.74 2.87
N GLN A 165 12.37 4.14 3.91
CA GLN A 165 12.84 4.27 5.28
C GLN A 165 14.24 3.67 5.47
N HIS A 166 14.50 2.51 4.87
CA HIS A 166 15.79 1.85 4.98
C HIS A 166 16.91 2.65 4.27
N ALA A 167 16.67 3.16 3.06
CA ALA A 167 17.65 3.93 2.31
C ALA A 167 18.02 5.25 3.00
N ALA A 168 17.03 5.94 3.59
CA ALA A 168 17.28 7.15 4.35
C ALA A 168 18.22 6.90 5.55
N ARG A 169 18.00 5.81 6.28
CA ARG A 169 18.80 5.46 7.48
C ARG A 169 20.19 4.88 7.15
N ALA A 170 20.27 4.06 6.10
CA ALA A 170 21.49 3.31 5.82
C ALA A 170 22.54 4.10 5.04
N VAL A 171 22.11 4.98 4.12
CA VAL A 171 23.02 5.64 3.16
C VAL A 171 22.66 7.12 2.90
N ASN A 172 21.84 7.73 3.73
CA ASN A 172 21.36 9.12 3.56
C ASN A 172 20.76 9.36 2.16
N LEU A 173 19.99 8.40 1.66
CA LEU A 173 19.29 8.48 0.40
C LEU A 173 17.79 8.66 0.63
N HIS A 174 17.27 9.84 0.33
CA HIS A 174 15.86 10.17 0.46
C HIS A 174 15.13 9.89 -0.85
N LEU A 175 14.18 8.94 -0.83
CA LEU A 175 13.35 8.64 -1.99
C LEU A 175 12.12 9.55 -1.97
N ASN A 176 12.02 10.49 -2.91
CA ASN A 176 10.76 11.17 -3.19
C ASN A 176 9.89 10.22 -4.02
N LEU A 177 9.08 9.43 -3.32
CA LEU A 177 8.31 8.32 -3.86
C LEU A 177 6.86 8.75 -4.10
N SER A 178 6.42 8.65 -5.35
CA SER A 178 5.03 8.88 -5.73
C SER A 178 4.47 7.69 -6.50
N PHE A 179 3.27 7.24 -6.11
CA PHE A 179 2.63 6.06 -6.65
C PHE A 179 1.66 6.38 -7.79
N GLN A 180 1.80 5.64 -8.89
CA GLN A 180 0.93 5.71 -10.06
C GLN A 180 0.93 4.37 -10.82
N GLY A 181 0.31 4.27 -11.99
CA GLY A 181 0.35 3.05 -12.80
C GLY A 181 1.75 2.76 -13.36
N SER A 182 2.06 1.49 -13.68
CA SER A 182 3.35 1.10 -14.28
C SER A 182 3.62 1.86 -15.59
N VAL A 183 2.60 2.03 -16.42
CA VAL A 183 2.72 2.76 -17.70
C VAL A 183 3.02 4.24 -17.45
N ASP A 184 2.28 4.87 -16.52
CA ASP A 184 2.47 6.30 -16.21
C ASP A 184 3.81 6.56 -15.54
N SER A 185 4.30 5.63 -14.73
CA SER A 185 5.65 5.71 -14.13
C SER A 185 6.74 5.71 -15.21
N LEU A 186 6.62 4.84 -16.20
CA LEU A 186 7.57 4.79 -17.31
C LEU A 186 7.43 6.01 -18.25
N ARG A 187 6.23 6.55 -18.42
CA ARG A 187 6.02 7.81 -19.15
C ARG A 187 6.72 8.96 -18.43
N ALA A 188 6.51 9.11 -17.12
CA ALA A 188 7.17 10.13 -16.31
C ALA A 188 8.71 10.05 -16.38
N LEU A 189 9.29 8.85 -16.46
CA LEU A 189 10.73 8.67 -16.68
C LEU A 189 11.17 9.21 -18.06
N ASN A 190 10.42 8.90 -19.12
CA ASN A 190 10.72 9.37 -20.47
C ASN A 190 10.57 10.90 -20.58
N ASP A 191 9.61 11.49 -19.87
CA ASP A 191 9.36 12.91 -19.77
C ASP A 191 10.31 13.62 -18.78
N ARG A 192 11.30 12.90 -18.20
CA ARG A 192 12.29 13.40 -17.23
C ARG A 192 11.69 14.00 -15.95
N GLN A 193 10.50 13.58 -15.57
CA GLN A 193 9.83 13.98 -14.32
C GLN A 193 10.32 13.18 -13.11
N CYS A 194 11.11 12.13 -13.33
CA CYS A 194 11.76 11.34 -12.29
C CYS A 194 13.07 10.75 -12.81
N LEU A 195 13.96 10.36 -11.90
CA LEU A 195 15.19 9.65 -12.23
C LEU A 195 14.98 8.12 -12.32
N VAL A 196 13.97 7.61 -11.61
CA VAL A 196 13.69 6.17 -11.53
C VAL A 196 12.19 5.93 -11.63
N ALA A 197 11.81 4.93 -12.45
CA ALA A 197 10.45 4.46 -12.60
C ALA A 197 10.29 3.00 -12.16
N GLY A 198 9.33 2.72 -11.27
CA GLY A 198 9.03 1.37 -10.78
C GLY A 198 7.89 0.70 -11.53
N PHE A 199 8.07 -0.56 -11.97
CA PHE A 199 7.06 -1.32 -12.67
C PHE A 199 7.22 -2.84 -12.47
N HIS A 200 6.12 -3.58 -12.72
CA HIS A 200 6.06 -5.03 -12.57
C HIS A 200 6.00 -5.76 -13.90
N VAL A 201 6.59 -6.95 -13.95
CA VAL A 201 6.50 -7.88 -15.09
C VAL A 201 6.20 -9.28 -14.56
N PRO A 202 5.06 -9.90 -14.93
CA PRO A 202 4.73 -11.24 -14.49
C PRO A 202 5.55 -12.30 -15.21
N SER A 203 5.80 -13.41 -14.52
CA SER A 203 6.52 -14.59 -15.03
C SER A 203 5.56 -15.62 -15.63
N LEU A 204 4.53 -15.16 -16.36
CA LEU A 204 3.55 -16.02 -17.01
C LEU A 204 3.91 -16.28 -18.48
N ARG A 205 3.74 -17.55 -18.90
CA ARG A 205 3.74 -17.88 -20.35
C ARG A 205 2.50 -17.24 -20.97
N GLY A 206 2.65 -16.61 -22.13
CA GLY A 206 1.53 -15.95 -22.81
C GLY A 206 1.24 -14.51 -22.40
N ALA A 207 1.62 -14.06 -21.21
CA ALA A 207 1.40 -12.66 -20.77
C ALA A 207 2.27 -11.64 -21.52
N ALA A 208 3.34 -12.07 -22.17
CA ALA A 208 4.29 -11.18 -22.83
C ALA A 208 3.63 -10.23 -23.88
N PRO A 209 2.66 -10.62 -24.72
CA PRO A 209 2.03 -9.71 -25.67
C PRO A 209 1.28 -8.55 -25.02
N VAL A 210 0.51 -8.80 -23.96
CA VAL A 210 -0.29 -7.76 -23.26
C VAL A 210 0.66 -6.76 -22.58
N PHE A 211 1.66 -7.25 -21.86
CA PHE A 211 2.67 -6.41 -21.22
C PHE A 211 3.58 -5.72 -22.23
N ALA A 212 3.90 -6.39 -23.33
CA ALA A 212 4.63 -5.77 -24.44
C ALA A 212 3.86 -4.57 -25.03
N LYS A 213 2.57 -4.74 -25.33
CA LYS A 213 1.73 -3.66 -25.85
C LYS A 213 1.72 -2.45 -24.92
N ALA A 214 1.66 -2.67 -23.62
CA ALA A 214 1.60 -1.59 -22.62
C ALA A 214 2.96 -0.94 -22.34
N LEU A 215 4.03 -1.72 -22.21
CA LEU A 215 5.32 -1.25 -21.64
C LEU A 215 6.43 -1.04 -22.70
N LYS A 216 6.41 -1.78 -23.81
CA LYS A 216 7.43 -1.70 -24.87
C LYS A 216 7.60 -0.30 -25.48
N PRO A 217 6.54 0.51 -25.67
CA PRO A 217 6.69 1.88 -26.17
C PRO A 217 7.58 2.75 -25.28
N TRP A 218 7.57 2.50 -23.98
CA TRP A 218 8.24 3.29 -22.94
C TRP A 218 9.59 2.72 -22.49
N LEU A 219 9.91 1.47 -22.84
CA LEU A 219 11.16 0.77 -22.45
C LEU A 219 11.94 0.37 -23.69
N LYS A 220 12.90 1.18 -24.07
CA LYS A 220 13.71 0.98 -25.27
C LYS A 220 15.10 0.42 -24.92
N PRO A 221 15.59 -0.63 -25.63
CA PRO A 221 16.97 -1.06 -25.53
C PRO A 221 17.94 0.10 -25.77
N ARG A 222 19.11 0.08 -25.09
CA ARG A 222 20.15 1.11 -25.13
C ARG A 222 19.78 2.46 -24.48
N VAL A 223 18.49 2.83 -24.44
CA VAL A 223 18.01 4.08 -23.79
C VAL A 223 17.80 3.87 -22.29
N HIS A 224 17.29 2.71 -21.91
CA HIS A 224 16.96 2.38 -20.51
C HIS A 224 17.83 1.26 -19.97
N ARG A 225 18.01 1.29 -18.63
CA ARG A 225 18.55 0.20 -17.83
C ARG A 225 17.54 -0.16 -16.76
N LEU A 226 17.54 -1.42 -16.35
CA LEU A 226 16.70 -1.94 -15.29
C LEU A 226 17.57 -2.24 -14.08
N ILE A 227 17.09 -1.88 -12.90
CA ILE A 227 17.67 -2.24 -11.63
C ILE A 227 16.75 -3.32 -11.04
N ALA A 228 17.30 -4.50 -10.78
CA ALA A 228 16.53 -5.59 -10.16
C ALA A 228 16.24 -5.25 -8.70
N CYS A 229 14.97 -5.27 -8.30
CA CYS A 229 14.54 -4.89 -6.95
C CYS A 229 14.05 -6.10 -6.15
N SER A 230 12.90 -6.66 -6.52
CA SER A 230 12.25 -7.75 -5.78
C SER A 230 11.46 -8.65 -6.71
N ARG A 231 10.99 -9.77 -6.15
CA ARG A 231 9.94 -10.62 -6.72
C ARG A 231 8.82 -10.73 -5.71
N ARG A 232 7.60 -10.88 -6.18
CA ARG A 232 6.44 -11.07 -5.33
C ARG A 232 5.40 -11.96 -6.00
N THR A 233 4.51 -12.53 -5.21
CA THR A 233 3.40 -13.33 -5.72
C THR A 233 2.12 -12.51 -5.74
N GLN A 234 1.44 -12.49 -6.90
CA GLN A 234 0.06 -12.05 -7.02
C GLN A 234 -0.90 -13.24 -7.04
N GLY A 235 -2.08 -13.05 -6.48
CA GLY A 235 -3.09 -14.09 -6.40
C GLY A 235 -4.49 -13.54 -6.11
N VAL A 236 -5.46 -14.44 -6.09
CA VAL A 236 -6.83 -14.11 -5.70
C VAL A 236 -6.90 -14.03 -4.18
N MET A 237 -7.45 -12.95 -3.69
CA MET A 237 -7.79 -12.72 -2.29
C MET A 237 -9.29 -12.93 -2.11
N VAL A 238 -9.69 -13.80 -1.21
CA VAL A 238 -11.09 -14.10 -0.88
C VAL A 238 -11.27 -14.23 0.63
N ARG A 239 -12.51 -14.07 1.12
CA ARG A 239 -12.80 -14.41 2.50
C ARG A 239 -12.70 -15.92 2.70
N LYS A 240 -12.44 -16.35 3.96
CA LYS A 240 -12.21 -17.77 4.32
C LYS A 240 -13.35 -18.69 3.92
N GLU A 241 -14.59 -18.19 3.91
CA GLU A 241 -15.77 -18.96 3.48
C GLU A 241 -15.73 -19.38 2.00
N HIS A 242 -15.01 -18.65 1.15
CA HIS A 242 -14.83 -18.98 -0.26
C HIS A 242 -13.54 -19.74 -0.56
N ALA A 243 -12.68 -19.98 0.45
CA ALA A 243 -11.36 -20.57 0.27
C ALA A 243 -11.36 -21.93 -0.44
N ALA A 244 -12.37 -22.77 -0.16
CA ALA A 244 -12.49 -24.10 -0.77
C ALA A 244 -12.92 -24.06 -2.25
N LEU A 245 -13.57 -22.97 -2.67
CA LEU A 245 -14.20 -22.83 -3.99
C LEU A 245 -13.27 -22.23 -5.04
N ILE A 246 -12.29 -21.43 -4.63
CA ILE A 246 -11.51 -20.59 -5.54
C ILE A 246 -10.09 -21.13 -5.66
N ARG A 247 -9.66 -21.40 -6.91
CA ARG A 247 -8.30 -21.79 -7.30
C ARG A 247 -7.75 -20.86 -8.38
N THR A 248 -8.64 -20.29 -9.20
CA THR A 248 -8.30 -19.50 -10.39
C THR A 248 -9.26 -18.33 -10.56
N LEU A 249 -8.99 -17.42 -11.49
CA LEU A 249 -9.92 -16.35 -11.86
C LEU A 249 -11.24 -16.87 -12.47
N PRO A 250 -11.25 -17.91 -13.34
CA PRO A 250 -12.49 -18.54 -13.78
C PRO A 250 -13.44 -18.98 -12.67
N ASP A 251 -12.93 -19.45 -11.53
CA ASP A 251 -13.78 -19.86 -10.41
C ASP A 251 -14.53 -18.66 -9.81
N VAL A 252 -13.95 -17.48 -9.81
CA VAL A 252 -14.61 -16.23 -9.36
C VAL A 252 -15.84 -15.96 -10.22
N VAL A 253 -15.73 -16.16 -11.54
CA VAL A 253 -16.85 -16.02 -12.50
C VAL A 253 -17.88 -17.14 -12.31
N LEU A 254 -17.43 -18.41 -12.20
CA LEU A 254 -18.28 -19.57 -12.02
C LEU A 254 -19.18 -19.44 -10.78
N HIS A 255 -18.62 -18.97 -9.69
CA HIS A 255 -19.33 -18.77 -8.42
C HIS A 255 -20.00 -17.40 -8.31
N ARG A 256 -20.00 -16.59 -9.38
CA ARG A 256 -20.65 -15.26 -9.45
C ARG A 256 -20.23 -14.32 -8.32
N LEU A 257 -18.97 -14.41 -7.89
CA LEU A 257 -18.44 -13.54 -6.84
C LEU A 257 -18.28 -12.10 -7.34
N ARG A 258 -18.63 -11.13 -6.51
CA ARG A 258 -18.39 -9.71 -6.78
C ARG A 258 -16.90 -9.45 -6.72
N PHE A 259 -16.35 -8.92 -7.79
CA PHE A 259 -14.91 -8.68 -7.94
C PHE A 259 -14.58 -7.20 -7.74
N VAL A 260 -13.48 -6.91 -7.04
CA VAL A 260 -12.88 -5.58 -6.98
C VAL A 260 -11.58 -5.58 -7.79
N ASN A 261 -11.51 -4.67 -8.74
CA ASN A 261 -10.40 -4.56 -9.68
C ASN A 261 -9.41 -3.46 -9.28
N ARG A 262 -8.30 -3.39 -9.99
CA ARG A 262 -7.33 -2.30 -9.92
C ARG A 262 -7.58 -1.29 -11.04
N GLN A 263 -7.10 -0.04 -10.82
CA GLN A 263 -7.21 1.02 -11.82
C GLN A 263 -6.56 0.63 -13.15
N PRO A 264 -7.07 1.14 -14.28
CA PRO A 264 -6.43 0.99 -15.60
C PRO A 264 -4.96 1.42 -15.57
N GLY A 265 -4.10 0.75 -16.32
CA GLY A 265 -2.67 1.04 -16.40
C GLY A 265 -1.83 0.45 -15.25
N SER A 266 -2.43 -0.13 -14.21
CA SER A 266 -1.68 -0.88 -13.19
C SER A 266 -1.25 -2.25 -13.73
N GLY A 267 -0.10 -2.77 -13.25
CA GLY A 267 0.37 -4.12 -13.62
C GLY A 267 -0.63 -5.22 -13.27
N THR A 268 -1.33 -5.10 -12.14
CA THR A 268 -2.38 -6.04 -11.73
C THR A 268 -3.59 -6.01 -12.66
N ARG A 269 -3.98 -4.81 -13.15
CA ARG A 269 -5.06 -4.72 -14.14
C ARG A 269 -4.68 -5.40 -15.45
N LEU A 270 -3.46 -5.20 -15.92
CA LEU A 270 -2.95 -5.89 -17.11
C LEU A 270 -2.91 -7.42 -16.90
N LEU A 271 -2.61 -7.88 -15.69
CA LEU A 271 -2.67 -9.30 -15.33
C LEU A 271 -4.11 -9.83 -15.38
N VAL A 272 -5.07 -9.13 -14.79
CA VAL A 272 -6.50 -9.50 -14.85
C VAL A 272 -6.97 -9.60 -16.29
N ASP A 273 -6.67 -8.57 -17.11
CA ASP A 273 -7.07 -8.51 -18.52
C ASP A 273 -6.43 -9.66 -19.32
N HIS A 274 -5.19 -10.03 -19.01
CA HIS A 274 -4.52 -11.19 -19.61
C HIS A 274 -5.21 -12.51 -19.22
N LEU A 275 -5.46 -12.74 -17.93
CA LEU A 275 -6.12 -13.96 -17.45
C LEU A 275 -7.54 -14.10 -18.03
N MET A 276 -8.27 -12.99 -18.13
CA MET A 276 -9.59 -12.99 -18.78
C MET A 276 -9.50 -13.37 -20.25
N SER A 277 -8.53 -12.81 -20.98
CA SER A 277 -8.30 -13.15 -22.38
C SER A 277 -7.90 -14.60 -22.58
N GLU A 278 -7.04 -15.15 -21.70
CA GLU A 278 -6.58 -16.54 -21.75
C GLU A 278 -7.74 -17.52 -21.56
N HIS A 279 -8.72 -17.18 -20.73
CA HIS A 279 -9.87 -18.01 -20.42
C HIS A 279 -11.16 -17.61 -21.16
N ALA A 280 -11.07 -16.73 -22.19
CA ALA A 280 -12.21 -16.22 -22.96
C ALA A 280 -13.32 -15.60 -22.07
N ILE A 281 -12.94 -14.97 -20.96
CA ILE A 281 -13.87 -14.28 -20.05
C ILE A 281 -14.08 -12.85 -20.56
N SER A 282 -15.33 -12.46 -20.81
CA SER A 282 -15.68 -11.08 -21.14
C SER A 282 -15.82 -10.21 -19.87
N PRO A 283 -15.64 -8.88 -19.97
CA PRO A 283 -15.86 -7.97 -18.85
C PRO A 283 -17.23 -8.11 -18.18
N ALA A 284 -18.27 -8.38 -18.95
CA ALA A 284 -19.63 -8.55 -18.44
C ALA A 284 -19.83 -9.81 -17.57
N GLN A 285 -18.97 -10.83 -17.72
CA GLN A 285 -19.02 -12.04 -16.92
C GLN A 285 -18.34 -11.90 -15.55
N LEU A 286 -17.42 -10.94 -15.39
CA LEU A 286 -16.74 -10.68 -14.13
C LEU A 286 -17.44 -9.52 -13.40
N SER A 287 -18.39 -9.86 -12.52
CA SER A 287 -19.17 -8.87 -11.77
C SER A 287 -18.26 -7.91 -11.00
N GLY A 288 -18.42 -6.61 -11.16
CA GLY A 288 -17.61 -5.58 -10.50
C GLY A 288 -16.33 -5.18 -11.26
N TYR A 289 -16.09 -5.73 -12.46
CA TYR A 289 -14.88 -5.47 -13.24
C TYR A 289 -14.63 -3.97 -13.49
N THR A 290 -15.67 -3.16 -13.74
CA THR A 290 -15.59 -1.71 -13.95
C THR A 290 -16.14 -0.88 -12.80
N GLU A 291 -17.07 -1.42 -12.01
CA GLU A 291 -17.80 -0.68 -10.97
C GLU A 291 -16.97 -0.50 -9.69
N HIS A 292 -16.15 -1.48 -9.38
CA HIS A 292 -15.34 -1.50 -8.16
C HIS A 292 -13.86 -1.45 -8.50
N VAL A 293 -13.28 -0.25 -8.41
CA VAL A 293 -11.87 0.01 -8.75
C VAL A 293 -11.12 0.62 -7.58
N GLU A 294 -9.98 0.03 -7.23
CA GLU A 294 -9.10 0.48 -6.18
C GLU A 294 -7.66 0.74 -6.65
N HIS A 295 -6.95 1.65 -5.96
CA HIS A 295 -5.64 2.12 -6.37
C HIS A 295 -4.46 1.37 -5.71
N THR A 296 -4.70 0.59 -4.64
CA THR A 296 -3.68 -0.17 -3.93
C THR A 296 -4.12 -1.61 -3.66
N HIS A 297 -3.18 -2.52 -3.45
CA HIS A 297 -3.48 -3.91 -3.06
C HIS A 297 -4.17 -3.98 -1.69
N VAL A 298 -3.79 -3.08 -0.79
CA VAL A 298 -4.37 -2.97 0.56
C VAL A 298 -5.83 -2.54 0.49
N ALA A 299 -6.17 -1.60 -0.41
CA ALA A 299 -7.56 -1.17 -0.63
C ALA A 299 -8.42 -2.29 -1.24
N VAL A 300 -7.87 -3.07 -2.18
CA VAL A 300 -8.54 -4.27 -2.73
C VAL A 300 -8.81 -5.27 -1.61
N ALA A 301 -7.80 -5.61 -0.80
CA ALA A 301 -7.95 -6.53 0.32
C ALA A 301 -9.00 -6.05 1.33
N LEU A 302 -9.02 -4.75 1.63
CA LEU A 302 -10.02 -4.15 2.51
C LEU A 302 -11.44 -4.27 1.95
N CYS A 303 -11.65 -4.04 0.64
CA CYS A 303 -12.97 -4.20 0.01
C CYS A 303 -13.47 -5.65 0.13
N VAL A 304 -12.57 -6.64 0.00
CA VAL A 304 -12.91 -8.05 0.19
C VAL A 304 -13.22 -8.34 1.66
N ALA A 305 -12.38 -7.90 2.59
CA ALA A 305 -12.55 -8.13 4.01
C ALA A 305 -13.84 -7.49 4.57
N SER A 306 -14.21 -6.32 4.08
CA SER A 306 -15.43 -5.59 4.49
C SER A 306 -16.70 -6.10 3.82
N GLY A 307 -16.64 -7.08 2.89
CA GLY A 307 -17.80 -7.59 2.16
C GLY A 307 -18.35 -6.65 1.09
N VAL A 308 -17.66 -5.57 0.74
CA VAL A 308 -18.00 -4.72 -0.43
C VAL A 308 -17.82 -5.51 -1.72
N ALA A 309 -16.80 -6.35 -1.77
CA ALA A 309 -16.57 -7.36 -2.80
C ALA A 309 -16.32 -8.73 -2.16
N ASP A 310 -16.34 -9.79 -2.95
CA ASP A 310 -16.11 -11.15 -2.48
C ASP A 310 -14.72 -11.66 -2.89
N ALA A 311 -14.17 -11.12 -3.97
CA ALA A 311 -12.86 -11.46 -4.50
C ALA A 311 -12.13 -10.27 -5.10
N GLY A 312 -10.80 -10.34 -5.15
CA GLY A 312 -9.95 -9.38 -5.86
C GLY A 312 -8.54 -9.94 -6.08
N ILE A 313 -7.79 -9.39 -7.02
CA ILE A 313 -6.39 -9.78 -7.23
C ILE A 313 -5.46 -8.80 -6.52
N GLY A 314 -4.52 -9.35 -5.75
CA GLY A 314 -3.53 -8.57 -5.02
C GLY A 314 -2.31 -9.39 -4.60
N VAL A 315 -1.56 -8.87 -3.63
CA VAL A 315 -0.36 -9.52 -3.10
C VAL A 315 -0.66 -10.21 -1.77
N GLU A 316 0.07 -11.27 -1.47
CA GLU A 316 -0.13 -12.10 -0.28
C GLU A 316 -0.06 -11.29 1.02
N ALA A 317 0.90 -10.37 1.13
CA ALA A 317 1.02 -9.50 2.30
C ALA A 317 -0.25 -8.68 2.58
N ALA A 318 -0.94 -8.20 1.53
CA ALA A 318 -2.19 -7.46 1.70
C ALA A 318 -3.34 -8.40 2.12
N ALA A 319 -3.39 -9.61 1.60
CA ALA A 319 -4.39 -10.61 2.00
C ALA A 319 -4.26 -10.97 3.49
N LEU A 320 -3.06 -11.28 3.93
CA LEU A 320 -2.78 -11.68 5.31
C LEU A 320 -3.06 -10.55 6.31
N GLN A 321 -2.82 -9.29 5.94
CA GLN A 321 -3.10 -8.13 6.77
C GLN A 321 -4.57 -8.04 7.21
N PHE A 322 -5.49 -8.57 6.39
CA PHE A 322 -6.93 -8.57 6.67
C PHE A 322 -7.50 -9.97 6.94
N GLY A 323 -6.64 -10.95 7.18
CA GLY A 323 -7.04 -12.32 7.49
C GLY A 323 -7.77 -13.04 6.34
N LEU A 324 -7.55 -12.59 5.10
CA LEU A 324 -8.11 -13.21 3.90
C LEU A 324 -7.36 -14.48 3.53
N HIS A 325 -8.06 -15.38 2.83
CA HIS A 325 -7.42 -16.50 2.15
C HIS A 325 -6.77 -16.00 0.85
N PHE A 326 -5.55 -16.46 0.57
CA PHE A 326 -4.78 -16.09 -0.61
C PHE A 326 -4.53 -17.31 -1.49
N VAL A 327 -4.94 -17.22 -2.75
CA VAL A 327 -4.70 -18.24 -3.78
C VAL A 327 -3.65 -17.73 -4.74
N PRO A 328 -2.41 -18.23 -4.69
CA PRO A 328 -1.33 -17.74 -5.55
C PRO A 328 -1.61 -18.05 -7.03
N LEU A 329 -1.43 -17.07 -7.91
CA LEU A 329 -1.60 -17.22 -9.36
C LEU A 329 -0.29 -17.05 -10.12
N VAL A 330 0.50 -16.01 -9.79
CA VAL A 330 1.68 -15.65 -10.58
C VAL A 330 2.76 -15.01 -9.72
N GLU A 331 4.00 -15.38 -10.00
CA GLU A 331 5.18 -14.62 -9.55
C GLU A 331 5.45 -13.49 -10.55
N GLU A 332 5.79 -12.31 -10.06
CA GLU A 332 6.21 -11.18 -10.87
C GLU A 332 7.51 -10.57 -10.35
N SER A 333 8.30 -10.05 -11.28
CA SER A 333 9.52 -9.30 -10.97
C SER A 333 9.22 -7.81 -10.89
N TYR A 334 9.73 -7.13 -9.86
CA TYR A 334 9.69 -5.69 -9.74
C TYR A 334 11.02 -5.09 -10.17
N PHE A 335 10.96 -4.21 -11.14
CA PHE A 335 12.11 -3.49 -11.67
C PHE A 335 11.98 -2.00 -11.44
N LEU A 336 13.13 -1.36 -11.21
CA LEU A 336 13.29 0.08 -11.23
C LEU A 336 14.04 0.45 -12.51
N ALA A 337 13.40 1.17 -13.43
CA ALA A 337 14.02 1.64 -14.66
C ALA A 337 14.65 3.00 -14.47
N CYS A 338 15.81 3.24 -15.11
CA CYS A 338 16.44 4.54 -15.26
C CYS A 338 16.94 4.74 -16.69
N LEU A 339 17.25 5.96 -17.07
CA LEU A 339 17.92 6.23 -18.34
C LEU A 339 19.37 5.72 -18.28
N ALA A 340 19.87 5.17 -19.39
CA ALA A 340 21.24 4.63 -19.46
C ALA A 340 22.30 5.67 -19.12
N GLN A 341 22.10 6.91 -19.53
CA GLN A 341 23.00 8.04 -19.21
C GLN A 341 22.98 8.43 -17.72
N SER A 342 21.95 8.05 -16.98
CA SER A 342 21.81 8.38 -15.55
C SER A 342 22.35 7.30 -14.63
N THR A 343 22.87 6.19 -15.15
CA THR A 343 23.33 5.05 -14.33
C THR A 343 24.46 5.40 -13.37
N GLY A 344 25.31 6.38 -13.71
CA GLY A 344 26.39 6.90 -12.84
C GLY A 344 25.93 8.02 -11.89
N HIS A 345 24.63 8.35 -11.83
CA HIS A 345 24.14 9.35 -10.89
C HIS A 345 24.31 8.86 -9.45
N PRO A 346 24.91 9.65 -8.53
CA PRO A 346 25.23 9.18 -7.18
C PRO A 346 24.05 8.60 -6.40
N ALA A 347 22.85 9.20 -6.55
CA ALA A 347 21.65 8.69 -5.90
C ALA A 347 21.22 7.31 -6.45
N ILE A 348 21.42 7.04 -7.75
CA ILE A 348 21.12 5.74 -8.35
C ILE A 348 22.15 4.69 -7.87
N GLU A 349 23.41 5.06 -7.74
CA GLU A 349 24.43 4.16 -7.21
C GLU A 349 24.15 3.79 -5.74
N ARG A 350 23.79 4.77 -4.90
CA ARG A 350 23.37 4.52 -3.52
C ARG A 350 22.13 3.61 -3.46
N LEU A 351 21.13 3.86 -4.30
CA LEU A 351 19.95 2.98 -4.39
C LEU A 351 20.35 1.53 -4.70
N ARG A 352 21.25 1.33 -5.67
CA ARG A 352 21.75 0.00 -6.04
C ARG A 352 22.49 -0.68 -4.90
N GLN A 353 23.31 0.06 -4.15
CA GLN A 353 24.02 -0.45 -2.97
C GLN A 353 23.05 -0.92 -1.89
N VAL A 354 22.02 -0.13 -1.58
CA VAL A 354 20.98 -0.50 -0.61
C VAL A 354 20.26 -1.76 -1.04
N LEU A 355 19.86 -1.86 -2.31
CA LEU A 355 19.18 -3.04 -2.84
C LEU A 355 20.07 -4.29 -2.84
N ALA A 356 21.37 -4.14 -3.02
CA ALA A 356 22.34 -5.25 -3.01
C ALA A 356 22.70 -5.75 -1.61
N ALA A 357 22.44 -4.95 -0.56
CA ALA A 357 22.81 -5.25 0.82
C ALA A 357 22.01 -6.45 1.36
N ASP A 358 22.64 -7.28 2.21
CA ASP A 358 21.98 -8.43 2.85
C ASP A 358 20.80 -7.98 3.73
N ARG A 359 20.91 -6.81 4.37
CA ARG A 359 19.82 -6.25 5.15
C ARG A 359 18.53 -6.04 4.35
N TRP A 360 18.62 -5.63 3.09
CA TRP A 360 17.46 -5.53 2.21
C TRP A 360 16.85 -6.90 1.91
N ARG A 361 17.68 -7.92 1.73
CA ARG A 361 17.20 -9.30 1.54
C ARG A 361 16.43 -9.82 2.75
N GLU A 362 16.94 -9.57 3.96
CA GLU A 362 16.25 -9.90 5.22
C GLU A 362 14.91 -9.19 5.32
N ILE A 363 14.85 -7.89 5.03
CA ILE A 363 13.62 -7.10 5.03
C ILE A 363 12.58 -7.70 4.07
N LEU A 364 12.97 -8.02 2.85
CA LEU A 364 12.06 -8.60 1.86
C LEU A 364 11.53 -9.97 2.27
N THR A 365 12.37 -10.83 2.85
CA THR A 365 11.93 -12.16 3.33
C THR A 365 10.97 -12.07 4.52
N GLY A 366 10.96 -10.96 5.24
CA GLY A 366 9.98 -10.66 6.29
C GLY A 366 8.61 -10.20 5.75
N LEU A 367 8.49 -9.91 4.46
CA LEU A 367 7.23 -9.54 3.81
C LEU A 367 6.61 -10.78 3.14
N PRO A 368 5.39 -11.22 3.56
CA PRO A 368 4.75 -12.39 2.98
C PRO A 368 4.60 -12.28 1.46
N GLY A 369 4.97 -13.34 0.74
CA GLY A 369 4.91 -13.38 -0.71
C GLY A 369 5.99 -12.59 -1.44
N TYR A 370 6.93 -11.94 -0.71
CA TYR A 370 8.07 -11.23 -1.30
C TYR A 370 9.35 -12.05 -1.23
N ARG A 371 10.19 -11.85 -2.24
CA ARG A 371 11.53 -12.46 -2.33
C ARG A 371 12.51 -11.49 -2.96
N PRO A 372 13.81 -11.56 -2.63
CA PRO A 372 14.83 -10.82 -3.35
C PRO A 372 14.84 -11.17 -4.83
N ALA A 373 15.18 -10.21 -5.69
CA ALA A 373 15.53 -10.50 -7.07
C ALA A 373 16.79 -11.40 -7.12
N SER A 374 17.06 -12.06 -8.25
CA SER A 374 18.26 -12.90 -8.40
C SER A 374 19.58 -12.12 -8.26
N ARG A 375 19.58 -10.85 -8.63
CA ARG A 375 20.70 -9.90 -8.49
C ARG A 375 20.16 -8.55 -8.02
N PRO A 376 19.79 -8.40 -6.74
CA PRO A 376 19.22 -7.15 -6.24
C PRO A 376 20.23 -6.01 -6.44
N GLY A 377 19.77 -4.85 -6.91
CA GLY A 377 20.62 -3.70 -7.24
C GLY A 377 21.44 -3.86 -8.53
N GLY A 378 21.40 -5.04 -9.18
CA GLY A 378 22.12 -5.29 -10.44
C GLY A 378 21.52 -4.49 -11.60
N LEU A 379 22.38 -3.89 -12.42
CA LEU A 379 21.99 -3.26 -13.69
C LEU A 379 21.78 -4.32 -14.76
N LEU A 380 20.61 -4.31 -15.37
CA LEU A 380 20.21 -5.25 -16.39
C LEU A 380 19.89 -4.53 -17.69
N ALA A 381 20.22 -5.15 -18.82
CA ALA A 381 19.83 -4.62 -20.12
C ALA A 381 18.36 -5.00 -20.41
N VAL A 382 17.59 -4.04 -20.91
CA VAL A 382 16.16 -4.21 -21.25
C VAL A 382 15.93 -5.41 -22.17
N GLN A 383 16.77 -5.55 -23.23
CA GLN A 383 16.64 -6.61 -24.22
C GLN A 383 16.98 -8.01 -23.70
N ASP A 384 17.78 -8.10 -22.63
CA ASP A 384 18.17 -9.39 -22.06
C ASP A 384 17.26 -9.83 -20.91
N THR A 385 16.46 -8.88 -20.40
CA THR A 385 15.61 -9.07 -19.21
C THR A 385 14.15 -9.30 -19.60
N LEU A 386 13.61 -8.45 -20.47
CA LEU A 386 12.18 -8.44 -20.75
C LEU A 386 11.82 -9.46 -21.85
N PRO A 387 10.80 -10.32 -21.63
CA PRO A 387 10.53 -11.47 -22.51
C PRO A 387 10.22 -11.07 -23.95
N TRP A 388 9.55 -9.94 -24.18
CA TRP A 388 9.19 -9.47 -25.52
C TRP A 388 10.35 -8.91 -26.36
N TRP A 389 11.53 -8.70 -25.75
CA TRP A 389 12.74 -8.36 -26.47
C TRP A 389 13.61 -9.61 -26.75
N ARG A 390 13.51 -10.65 -25.88
CA ARG A 390 14.26 -11.92 -26.06
C ARG A 390 13.77 -12.72 -27.26
N ALA A 391 12.46 -12.70 -27.53
CA ALA A 391 11.85 -13.47 -28.62
C ALA A 391 12.37 -13.09 -30.03
N GLY A 392 12.94 -11.89 -30.20
CA GLY A 392 13.51 -11.44 -31.47
C GLY A 392 14.95 -11.93 -31.77
N ARG A 393 15.62 -12.60 -30.81
CA ARG A 393 17.01 -13.10 -30.97
C ARG A 393 17.11 -14.58 -31.38
N ARG A 394 15.97 -15.28 -31.50
CA ARG A 394 15.95 -16.69 -32.00
C ARG A 394 15.58 -16.71 -33.48
N ARG A 395 16.32 -15.99 -34.32
CA ARG A 395 16.41 -16.19 -35.76
C ARG A 395 17.86 -16.04 -36.22
#